data_bcb3c0d1fb789650c877d3492cc0752b
#
_entry.id   bcb3c0d1fb789650c877d3492cc0752b
#
_cell.length_a   1.000
_cell.length_b   1.000
_cell.length_c   1.000
_cell.angle_alpha   90.00
_cell.angle_beta   90.00
_cell.angle_gamma   90.00
#
_symmetry.space_group_name_H-M   'P 1'
#
loop_
_entity.id
_entity.type
_entity.pdbx_description
1 polymer ?
#
loop_
_entity_poly.entity_id
_entity_poly.type
_entity_poly.pdbx_seq_one_letter_code
_entity_poly.pdbx_strand_id
1 'polypeptide(L)'
;RISMSLMSMALSDLGVPAISFTGSQAGVMTDQSHSSARILDVRPIRVLEELDRGRIVVLAGFQGVNPVNKEVTTLGRGGSDTTAVAMAAALKAESCEIIKEVDGVCSADPRIVANAIPLRQLDFATLSEMCFWGAKVLHFRSVELAQNQNVPLVIKRSGGTEDSTTVMKEVSGMETGKVLAVNSMARGIFSADWTDAYRT
;
A
#
# COMPACT_ATOMS: atom_id res chain seq x y z
N ARG A 1 0.31 7.57 -16.17
CA ARG A 1 1.55 7.90 -16.90
C ARG A 1 1.83 9.41 -16.91
N ILE A 2 0.86 10.25 -17.20
CA ILE A 2 1.04 11.71 -17.23
C ILE A 2 1.58 12.21 -15.88
N SER A 3 0.94 11.86 -14.76
CA SER A 3 1.33 12.31 -13.42
C SER A 3 2.77 11.94 -13.06
N MET A 4 3.22 10.71 -13.39
CA MET A 4 4.60 10.31 -13.11
C MET A 4 5.61 11.15 -13.89
N SER A 5 5.32 11.46 -15.16
CA SER A 5 6.21 12.27 -15.99
C SER A 5 6.30 13.71 -15.47
N LEU A 6 5.14 14.31 -15.14
CA LEU A 6 5.09 15.63 -14.54
C LEU A 6 5.84 15.69 -13.19
N MET A 7 5.70 14.66 -12.35
CA MET A 7 6.44 14.59 -11.09
C MET A 7 7.94 14.51 -11.32
N SER A 8 8.40 13.68 -12.25
CA SER A 8 9.83 13.59 -12.60
C SER A 8 10.39 14.90 -13.13
N MET A 9 9.60 15.62 -13.96
CA MET A 9 9.98 16.95 -14.45
C MET A 9 10.06 17.96 -13.32
N ALA A 10 9.06 18.01 -12.43
CA ALA A 10 9.05 18.93 -11.28
C ALA A 10 10.22 18.68 -10.33
N LEU A 11 10.60 17.43 -10.08
CA LEU A 11 11.78 17.10 -9.29
C LEU A 11 13.06 17.60 -9.97
N SER A 12 13.17 17.44 -11.29
CA SER A 12 14.31 17.93 -12.07
C SER A 12 14.40 19.45 -12.04
N ASP A 13 13.28 20.17 -12.11
CA ASP A 13 13.23 21.63 -12.01
C ASP A 13 13.68 22.13 -10.62
N LEU A 14 13.46 21.32 -9.58
CA LEU A 14 13.97 21.58 -8.23
C LEU A 14 15.45 21.18 -8.03
N GLY A 15 16.13 20.76 -9.09
CA GLY A 15 17.53 20.32 -9.04
C GLY A 15 17.74 18.91 -8.50
N VAL A 16 16.66 18.12 -8.36
CA VAL A 16 16.74 16.74 -7.88
C VAL A 16 16.73 15.80 -9.09
N PRO A 17 17.81 15.02 -9.32
CA PRO A 17 17.85 14.06 -10.41
C PRO A 17 16.74 13.02 -10.29
N ALA A 18 15.86 12.96 -11.28
CA ALA A 18 14.72 12.04 -11.28
C ALA A 18 14.51 11.40 -12.65
N ILE A 19 13.92 10.23 -12.66
CA ILE A 19 13.51 9.50 -13.87
C ILE A 19 12.15 8.85 -13.67
N SER A 20 11.36 8.73 -14.73
CA SER A 20 10.06 8.08 -14.66
C SER A 20 10.01 6.77 -15.45
N PHE A 21 9.38 5.74 -14.87
CA PHE A 21 9.18 4.43 -15.48
C PHE A 21 7.72 4.01 -15.46
N THR A 22 7.27 3.39 -16.55
CA THR A 22 6.04 2.61 -16.57
C THR A 22 6.22 1.31 -15.79
N GLY A 23 5.12 0.63 -15.42
CA GLY A 23 5.21 -0.66 -14.75
C GLY A 23 6.02 -1.70 -15.52
N SER A 24 5.88 -1.73 -16.85
CA SER A 24 6.68 -2.63 -17.72
C SER A 24 8.17 -2.28 -17.71
N GLN A 25 8.52 -1.00 -17.76
CA GLN A 25 9.91 -0.54 -17.69
C GLN A 25 10.56 -0.82 -16.32
N ALA A 26 9.74 -0.80 -15.27
CA ALA A 26 10.15 -1.12 -13.91
C ALA A 26 10.18 -2.62 -13.61
N GLY A 27 9.83 -3.46 -14.59
CA GLY A 27 9.90 -4.91 -14.47
C GLY A 27 8.73 -5.55 -13.71
N VAL A 28 7.57 -4.90 -13.61
CA VAL A 28 6.36 -5.48 -13.01
C VAL A 28 5.73 -6.46 -14.01
N MET A 29 5.85 -7.75 -13.72
CA MET A 29 5.32 -8.83 -14.54
C MET A 29 3.99 -9.34 -13.99
N THR A 30 3.03 -9.58 -14.87
CA THR A 30 1.65 -9.96 -14.51
C THR A 30 1.18 -11.16 -15.29
N ASP A 31 0.09 -11.77 -14.83
CA ASP A 31 -0.67 -12.72 -15.62
C ASP A 31 -1.36 -12.01 -16.81
N GLN A 32 -2.13 -12.76 -17.58
CA GLN A 32 -2.78 -12.26 -18.82
C GLN A 32 -4.15 -11.60 -18.57
N SER A 33 -4.57 -11.42 -17.32
CA SER A 33 -5.84 -10.76 -17.01
C SER A 33 -5.74 -9.26 -17.24
N HIS A 34 -6.56 -8.67 -18.13
CA HIS A 34 -6.40 -7.26 -18.50
C HIS A 34 -6.89 -6.25 -17.46
N SER A 35 -7.88 -6.59 -16.63
CA SER A 35 -8.53 -5.63 -15.72
C SER A 35 -8.33 -5.94 -14.22
N SER A 36 -7.80 -7.10 -13.90
CA SER A 36 -7.59 -7.58 -12.52
C SER A 36 -6.35 -8.48 -12.42
N ALA A 37 -5.30 -8.10 -13.13
CA ALA A 37 -4.06 -8.86 -13.21
C ALA A 37 -3.43 -9.10 -11.84
N ARG A 38 -2.79 -10.24 -11.71
CA ARG A 38 -1.96 -10.57 -10.55
C ARG A 38 -0.50 -10.32 -10.89
N ILE A 39 0.24 -9.73 -9.97
CA ILE A 39 1.70 -9.63 -10.09
C ILE A 39 2.28 -11.03 -9.89
N LEU A 40 3.00 -11.51 -10.91
CA LEU A 40 3.68 -12.79 -10.89
C LEU A 40 5.11 -12.65 -10.38
N ASP A 41 5.78 -11.56 -10.80
CA ASP A 41 7.19 -11.30 -10.48
C ASP A 41 7.49 -9.81 -10.64
N VAL A 42 8.51 -9.32 -9.94
CA VAL A 42 9.04 -7.96 -10.12
C VAL A 42 10.54 -8.05 -10.29
N ARG A 43 11.03 -7.60 -11.46
CA ARG A 43 12.46 -7.56 -11.78
C ARG A 43 12.92 -6.11 -11.95
N PRO A 44 13.26 -5.41 -10.85
CA PRO A 44 13.48 -3.99 -10.85
C PRO A 44 14.89 -3.58 -11.31
N ILE A 45 15.46 -4.26 -12.31
CA ILE A 45 16.87 -4.07 -12.75
C ILE A 45 17.12 -2.59 -13.08
N ARG A 46 16.29 -2.00 -13.94
CA ARG A 46 16.45 -0.58 -14.32
C ARG A 46 16.20 0.38 -13.16
N VAL A 47 15.33 0.01 -12.24
CA VAL A 47 15.08 0.81 -11.03
C VAL A 47 16.33 0.85 -10.16
N LEU A 48 16.94 -0.31 -9.91
CA LEU A 48 18.20 -0.43 -9.14
C LEU A 48 19.31 0.37 -9.78
N GLU A 49 19.52 0.23 -11.10
CA GLU A 49 20.54 0.99 -11.83
C GLU A 49 20.40 2.50 -11.66
N GLU A 50 19.18 3.03 -11.64
CA GLU A 50 18.96 4.47 -11.48
C GLU A 50 19.06 4.92 -10.02
N LEU A 51 18.66 4.07 -9.07
CA LEU A 51 18.89 4.31 -7.65
C LEU A 51 20.37 4.34 -7.31
N ASP A 52 21.17 3.42 -7.87
CA ASP A 52 22.62 3.39 -7.71
C ASP A 52 23.31 4.64 -8.28
N ARG A 53 22.70 5.29 -9.27
CA ARG A 53 23.13 6.58 -9.81
C ARG A 53 22.67 7.78 -8.97
N GLY A 54 22.00 7.55 -7.83
CA GLY A 54 21.48 8.58 -6.95
C GLY A 54 20.24 9.30 -7.48
N ARG A 55 19.48 8.70 -8.40
CA ARG A 55 18.26 9.28 -8.95
C ARG A 55 17.03 8.86 -8.18
N ILE A 56 16.06 9.75 -8.10
CA ILE A 56 14.69 9.38 -7.68
C ILE A 56 13.98 8.70 -8.85
N VAL A 57 13.42 7.52 -8.61
CA VAL A 57 12.64 6.79 -9.61
C VAL A 57 11.15 6.99 -9.34
N VAL A 58 10.46 7.65 -10.28
CA VAL A 58 9.01 7.84 -10.26
C VAL A 58 8.34 6.77 -11.08
N LEU A 59 7.51 5.95 -10.46
CA LEU A 59 6.95 4.76 -11.08
C LEU A 59 5.43 4.87 -11.30
N ALA A 60 4.97 4.57 -12.51
CA ALA A 60 3.54 4.44 -12.76
C ALA A 60 3.03 3.11 -12.19
N GLY A 61 2.35 3.16 -11.06
CA GLY A 61 1.65 2.02 -10.49
C GLY A 61 0.42 1.58 -11.29
N PHE A 62 -0.34 0.60 -10.77
CA PHE A 62 -1.57 0.08 -11.33
C PHE A 62 -1.43 -0.79 -12.58
N GLN A 63 -0.27 -0.89 -13.18
CA GLN A 63 -0.06 -1.60 -14.43
C GLN A 63 1.20 -2.46 -14.40
N GLY A 64 1.18 -3.51 -15.19
CA GLY A 64 2.32 -4.36 -15.46
C GLY A 64 2.33 -4.84 -16.90
N VAL A 65 3.16 -5.82 -17.20
CA VAL A 65 3.26 -6.44 -18.52
C VAL A 65 3.21 -7.96 -18.40
N ASN A 66 2.44 -8.59 -19.26
CA ASN A 66 2.50 -10.05 -19.36
C ASN A 66 3.82 -10.46 -20.06
N PRO A 67 4.62 -11.34 -19.47
CA PRO A 67 5.93 -11.72 -20.04
C PRO A 67 5.82 -12.54 -21.33
N VAL A 68 4.67 -13.18 -21.59
CA VAL A 68 4.47 -14.06 -22.76
C VAL A 68 4.02 -13.25 -23.98
N ASN A 69 2.86 -12.58 -23.89
CA ASN A 69 2.28 -11.84 -25.00
C ASN A 69 2.73 -10.36 -25.08
N LYS A 70 3.47 -9.86 -24.07
CA LYS A 70 3.98 -8.49 -23.97
C LYS A 70 2.89 -7.41 -23.83
N GLU A 71 1.65 -7.80 -23.60
CA GLU A 71 0.56 -6.86 -23.42
C GLU A 71 0.58 -6.20 -22.03
N VAL A 72 0.20 -4.93 -22.01
CA VAL A 72 0.05 -4.17 -20.76
C VAL A 72 -1.26 -4.55 -20.10
N THR A 73 -1.19 -4.90 -18.84
CA THR A 73 -2.34 -5.28 -18.01
C THR A 73 -2.53 -4.29 -16.86
N THR A 74 -3.71 -4.28 -16.27
CA THR A 74 -4.02 -3.47 -15.09
C THR A 74 -4.39 -4.33 -13.90
N LEU A 75 -3.98 -3.88 -12.71
CA LEU A 75 -4.11 -4.66 -11.48
C LEU A 75 -5.50 -4.55 -10.81
N GLY A 76 -6.37 -3.68 -11.33
CA GLY A 76 -7.69 -3.45 -10.74
C GLY A 76 -7.64 -2.59 -9.47
N ARG A 77 -8.69 -2.65 -8.65
CA ARG A 77 -8.80 -1.85 -7.42
C ARG A 77 -7.61 -2.07 -6.49
N GLY A 78 -7.09 -0.98 -5.92
CA GLY A 78 -5.92 -1.02 -5.04
C GLY A 78 -4.60 -1.33 -5.75
N GLY A 79 -4.60 -1.33 -7.10
CA GLY A 79 -3.44 -1.72 -7.89
C GLY A 79 -2.22 -0.83 -7.70
N SER A 80 -2.39 0.46 -7.39
CA SER A 80 -1.27 1.36 -7.07
C SER A 80 -0.61 1.00 -5.74
N ASP A 81 -1.40 0.76 -4.70
CA ASP A 81 -0.90 0.32 -3.40
C ASP A 81 -0.20 -1.05 -3.54
N THR A 82 -0.82 -1.98 -4.29
CA THR A 82 -0.22 -3.30 -4.58
C THR A 82 1.10 -3.18 -5.34
N THR A 83 1.20 -2.24 -6.31
CA THR A 83 2.46 -2.00 -7.04
C THR A 83 3.55 -1.46 -6.11
N ALA A 84 3.20 -0.52 -5.22
CA ALA A 84 4.14 0.06 -4.27
C ALA A 84 4.72 -1.01 -3.34
N VAL A 85 3.86 -1.84 -2.76
CA VAL A 85 4.28 -2.94 -1.88
C VAL A 85 5.13 -3.98 -2.62
N ALA A 86 4.73 -4.39 -3.84
CA ALA A 86 5.48 -5.35 -4.63
C ALA A 86 6.88 -4.82 -4.99
N MET A 87 6.98 -3.54 -5.32
CA MET A 87 8.25 -2.89 -5.60
C MET A 87 9.12 -2.78 -4.34
N ALA A 88 8.54 -2.37 -3.20
CA ALA A 88 9.25 -2.31 -1.93
C ALA A 88 9.82 -3.69 -1.54
N ALA A 89 9.05 -4.76 -1.72
CA ALA A 89 9.51 -6.13 -1.50
C ALA A 89 10.68 -6.50 -2.42
N ALA A 90 10.56 -6.23 -3.72
CA ALA A 90 11.59 -6.55 -4.71
C ALA A 90 12.89 -5.76 -4.49
N LEU A 91 12.79 -4.53 -4.00
CA LEU A 91 13.93 -3.68 -3.64
C LEU A 91 14.48 -3.98 -2.24
N LYS A 92 13.83 -4.82 -1.46
CA LYS A 92 14.13 -5.06 -0.03
C LYS A 92 14.16 -3.77 0.78
N ALA A 93 13.20 -2.90 0.52
CA ALA A 93 13.07 -1.62 1.20
C ALA A 93 12.78 -1.83 2.70
N GLU A 94 13.26 -0.92 3.54
CA GLU A 94 13.02 -0.95 4.99
C GLU A 94 11.54 -0.80 5.33
N SER A 95 10.81 -0.01 4.53
CA SER A 95 9.37 0.19 4.66
C SER A 95 8.74 0.65 3.34
N CYS A 96 7.42 0.55 3.25
CA CYS A 96 6.63 1.13 2.18
C CYS A 96 5.70 2.21 2.76
N GLU A 97 5.95 3.46 2.42
CA GLU A 97 5.11 4.57 2.85
C GLU A 97 3.91 4.76 1.91
N ILE A 98 2.73 4.77 2.47
CA ILE A 98 1.47 5.00 1.75
C ILE A 98 0.93 6.37 2.15
N ILE A 99 1.05 7.32 1.24
CA ILE A 99 0.62 8.69 1.47
C ILE A 99 -0.85 8.84 1.06
N LYS A 100 -1.68 9.29 1.99
CA LYS A 100 -3.14 9.46 1.82
C LYS A 100 -3.59 10.86 2.24
N GLU A 101 -4.90 11.08 2.20
CA GLU A 101 -5.54 12.31 2.69
C GLU A 101 -5.90 12.23 4.20
N VAL A 102 -5.60 11.09 4.84
CA VAL A 102 -5.89 10.81 6.26
C VAL A 102 -4.60 10.60 7.05
N ASP A 103 -4.64 10.89 8.34
CA ASP A 103 -3.49 10.86 9.26
C ASP A 103 -3.09 9.44 9.69
N GLY A 104 -3.44 8.42 8.92
CA GLY A 104 -3.19 7.02 9.24
C GLY A 104 -4.49 6.23 9.32
N VAL A 105 -4.46 5.13 10.07
CA VAL A 105 -5.62 4.29 10.33
C VAL A 105 -6.26 4.73 11.64
N CYS A 106 -7.56 4.93 11.64
CA CYS A 106 -8.31 5.32 12.83
C CYS A 106 -9.17 4.16 13.35
N SER A 107 -9.53 4.21 14.64
CA SER A 107 -10.42 3.25 15.29
C SER A 107 -11.83 3.18 14.68
N ALA A 108 -12.23 4.21 13.91
CA ALA A 108 -13.45 4.27 13.12
C ALA A 108 -13.26 5.27 11.97
N ASP A 109 -14.22 5.34 11.04
CA ASP A 109 -14.21 6.38 10.02
C ASP A 109 -14.46 7.76 10.67
N PRO A 110 -13.48 8.68 10.67
CA PRO A 110 -13.62 9.98 11.35
C PRO A 110 -14.71 10.86 10.75
N ARG A 111 -15.17 10.57 9.53
CA ARG A 111 -16.32 11.26 8.90
C ARG A 111 -17.66 10.83 9.51
N ILE A 112 -17.69 9.69 10.20
CA ILE A 112 -18.88 9.13 10.85
C ILE A 112 -18.77 9.28 12.36
N VAL A 113 -17.60 9.03 12.93
CA VAL A 113 -17.33 9.07 14.37
C VAL A 113 -16.32 10.17 14.65
N ALA A 114 -16.79 11.33 15.10
CA ALA A 114 -15.94 12.51 15.32
C ALA A 114 -14.80 12.27 16.34
N ASN A 115 -14.97 11.33 17.28
CA ASN A 115 -13.98 10.98 18.29
C ASN A 115 -13.14 9.74 17.90
N ALA A 116 -13.06 9.40 16.60
CA ALA A 116 -12.21 8.32 16.14
C ALA A 116 -10.73 8.60 16.50
N ILE A 117 -10.06 7.62 17.07
CA ILE A 117 -8.69 7.75 17.56
C ILE A 117 -7.72 7.19 16.52
N PRO A 118 -6.66 7.92 16.14
CA PRO A 118 -5.61 7.38 15.29
C PRO A 118 -4.88 6.21 15.97
N LEU A 119 -4.72 5.12 15.25
CA LEU A 119 -3.99 3.93 15.70
C LEU A 119 -2.54 4.06 15.25
N ARG A 120 -1.60 4.23 16.17
CA ARG A 120 -0.18 4.44 15.83
C ARG A 120 0.52 3.18 15.33
N GLN A 121 0.08 2.04 15.80
CA GLN A 121 0.64 0.73 15.43
C GLN A 121 -0.48 -0.28 15.21
N LEU A 122 -0.33 -1.11 14.21
CA LEU A 122 -1.22 -2.23 13.89
C LEU A 122 -0.39 -3.42 13.40
N ASP A 123 -0.90 -4.62 13.65
CA ASP A 123 -0.42 -5.79 12.94
C ASP A 123 -1.13 -5.95 11.58
N PHE A 124 -0.50 -6.71 10.69
CA PHE A 124 -1.04 -6.93 9.35
C PHE A 124 -2.39 -7.63 9.34
N ALA A 125 -2.61 -8.55 10.28
CA ALA A 125 -3.83 -9.32 10.34
C ALA A 125 -5.02 -8.42 10.68
N THR A 126 -4.88 -7.58 11.72
CA THR A 126 -5.89 -6.58 12.09
C THR A 126 -6.18 -5.61 10.95
N LEU A 127 -5.14 -5.05 10.31
CA LEU A 127 -5.36 -4.15 9.16
C LEU A 127 -6.02 -4.85 7.99
N SER A 128 -5.63 -6.08 7.69
CA SER A 128 -6.24 -6.89 6.61
C SER A 128 -7.72 -7.10 6.86
N GLU A 129 -8.09 -7.46 8.08
CA GLU A 129 -9.48 -7.63 8.48
C GLU A 129 -10.27 -6.33 8.39
N MET A 130 -9.74 -5.23 8.93
CA MET A 130 -10.35 -3.90 8.79
C MET A 130 -10.61 -3.55 7.32
N CYS A 131 -9.63 -3.77 6.45
CA CYS A 131 -9.74 -3.50 5.02
C CYS A 131 -10.77 -4.40 4.33
N PHE A 132 -10.81 -5.70 4.70
CA PHE A 132 -11.77 -6.65 4.17
C PHE A 132 -13.21 -6.26 4.53
N TRP A 133 -13.45 -5.81 5.76
CA TRP A 133 -14.73 -5.37 6.27
C TRP A 133 -15.08 -3.91 5.94
N GLY A 134 -14.30 -3.24 5.10
CA GLY A 134 -14.70 -1.97 4.49
C GLY A 134 -13.96 -0.72 4.94
N ALA A 135 -12.91 -0.83 5.74
CA ALA A 135 -12.04 0.32 6.00
C ALA A 135 -11.39 0.78 4.69
N LYS A 136 -11.63 2.06 4.32
CA LYS A 136 -11.19 2.62 3.04
C LYS A 136 -9.76 3.18 3.08
N VAL A 137 -8.89 2.58 3.88
CA VAL A 137 -7.51 3.03 4.01
C VAL A 137 -6.63 2.42 2.93
N LEU A 138 -6.65 1.10 2.81
CA LEU A 138 -5.92 0.32 1.82
C LEU A 138 -6.82 -0.74 1.21
N HIS A 139 -6.38 -1.27 0.07
CA HIS A 139 -7.03 -2.47 -0.47
C HIS A 139 -6.41 -3.71 0.21
N PHE A 140 -7.25 -4.66 0.68
CA PHE A 140 -6.79 -5.84 1.41
C PHE A 140 -5.68 -6.62 0.69
N ARG A 141 -5.72 -6.71 -0.66
CA ARG A 141 -4.66 -7.36 -1.47
C ARG A 141 -3.27 -6.78 -1.24
N SER A 142 -3.15 -5.45 -1.04
CA SER A 142 -1.86 -4.82 -0.77
C SER A 142 -1.37 -5.12 0.63
N VAL A 143 -2.27 -5.26 1.59
CA VAL A 143 -1.96 -5.63 2.98
C VAL A 143 -1.50 -7.09 3.05
N GLU A 144 -2.23 -8.01 2.41
CA GLU A 144 -1.82 -9.43 2.31
C GLU A 144 -0.43 -9.57 1.66
N LEU A 145 -0.18 -8.81 0.59
CA LEU A 145 1.13 -8.84 -0.08
C LEU A 145 2.23 -8.34 0.87
N ALA A 146 1.98 -7.25 1.60
CA ALA A 146 2.93 -6.70 2.57
C ALA A 146 3.20 -7.70 3.70
N GLN A 147 2.17 -8.36 4.21
CA GLN A 147 2.29 -9.42 5.20
C GLN A 147 3.13 -10.59 4.71
N ASN A 148 2.81 -11.11 3.52
CA ASN A 148 3.50 -12.26 2.93
C ASN A 148 4.96 -11.97 2.60
N GLN A 149 5.28 -10.74 2.22
CA GLN A 149 6.63 -10.29 1.89
C GLN A 149 7.36 -9.65 3.09
N ASN A 150 6.69 -9.56 4.24
CA ASN A 150 7.19 -8.93 5.46
C ASN A 150 7.72 -7.50 5.22
N VAL A 151 6.98 -6.69 4.45
CA VAL A 151 7.30 -5.29 4.17
C VAL A 151 6.52 -4.41 5.14
N PRO A 152 7.16 -3.71 6.08
CA PRO A 152 6.48 -2.77 6.97
C PRO A 152 5.78 -1.66 6.17
N LEU A 153 4.54 -1.34 6.55
CA LEU A 153 3.80 -0.22 5.94
C LEU A 153 3.78 0.97 6.90
N VAL A 154 3.92 2.16 6.36
CA VAL A 154 3.72 3.42 7.08
C VAL A 154 2.63 4.20 6.36
N ILE A 155 1.49 4.40 7.00
CA ILE A 155 0.34 5.10 6.45
C ILE A 155 0.30 6.49 7.07
N LYS A 156 0.37 7.53 6.24
CA LYS A 156 0.43 8.92 6.71
C LYS A 156 -0.23 9.88 5.73
N ARG A 157 -0.53 11.10 6.22
CA ARG A 157 -1.07 12.19 5.40
C ARG A 157 0.02 12.81 4.51
N SER A 158 -0.38 13.28 3.34
CA SER A 158 0.44 14.16 2.50
C SER A 158 0.63 15.53 3.19
N GLY A 159 1.89 16.02 3.23
CA GLY A 159 2.22 17.30 3.87
C GLY A 159 2.51 17.25 5.37
N GLY A 160 2.55 16.08 5.94
CA GLY A 160 3.27 15.68 7.13
C GLY A 160 2.93 16.34 8.45
N THR A 161 1.96 15.78 9.18
CA THR A 161 1.99 15.78 10.64
C THR A 161 2.74 14.54 11.13
N GLU A 162 3.18 14.52 12.39
CA GLU A 162 3.87 13.38 13.01
C GLU A 162 2.94 12.15 13.18
N ASP A 163 1.66 12.28 12.88
CA ASP A 163 0.68 11.23 13.02
C ASP A 163 0.73 10.28 11.81
N SER A 164 1.13 9.06 12.09
CA SER A 164 1.18 7.97 11.11
C SER A 164 0.82 6.66 11.80
N THR A 165 0.35 5.69 10.99
CA THR A 165 0.17 4.31 11.46
C THR A 165 1.26 3.43 10.87
N THR A 166 2.03 2.78 11.73
CA THR A 166 3.00 1.75 11.33
C THR A 166 2.35 0.38 11.43
N VAL A 167 2.49 -0.41 10.37
CA VAL A 167 1.94 -1.77 10.28
C VAL A 167 3.09 -2.76 10.09
N MET A 168 3.19 -3.74 11.00
CA MET A 168 4.26 -4.73 11.01
C MET A 168 3.74 -6.10 11.48
N LYS A 169 4.59 -7.12 11.41
CA LYS A 169 4.21 -8.49 11.73
C LYS A 169 3.83 -8.70 13.20
N GLU A 170 4.54 -8.03 14.10
CA GLU A 170 4.33 -8.13 15.54
C GLU A 170 4.27 -6.74 16.14
N VAL A 171 3.24 -6.48 16.91
CA VAL A 171 3.09 -5.26 17.71
C VAL A 171 3.18 -5.64 19.16
N SER A 172 4.26 -5.22 19.82
CA SER A 172 4.43 -5.48 21.25
C SER A 172 3.46 -4.62 22.06
N GLY A 173 2.76 -5.24 23.00
CA GLY A 173 1.89 -4.56 23.95
C GLY A 173 0.42 -4.44 23.57
N MET A 174 -0.04 -5.08 22.50
CA MET A 174 -1.48 -5.21 22.25
C MET A 174 -2.11 -6.15 23.27
N GLU A 175 -2.93 -5.60 24.16
CA GLU A 175 -3.75 -6.39 25.05
C GLU A 175 -4.85 -7.09 24.24
N THR A 176 -4.97 -8.39 24.41
CA THR A 176 -6.07 -9.19 23.86
C THR A 176 -7.39 -8.84 24.55
N GLY A 177 -8.49 -8.78 23.80
CA GLY A 177 -9.84 -8.61 24.36
C GLY A 177 -10.42 -7.21 24.34
N LYS A 178 -9.78 -6.25 23.63
CA LYS A 178 -10.34 -4.92 23.40
C LYS A 178 -10.73 -4.74 21.94
N VAL A 179 -11.89 -4.10 21.69
CA VAL A 179 -12.28 -3.65 20.37
C VAL A 179 -11.32 -2.56 19.94
N LEU A 180 -10.52 -2.82 18.89
CA LEU A 180 -9.52 -1.89 18.35
C LEU A 180 -10.15 -0.89 17.39
N ALA A 181 -11.05 -1.38 16.54
CA ALA A 181 -11.68 -0.56 15.55
C ALA A 181 -13.11 -1.03 15.21
N VAL A 182 -13.92 -0.12 14.72
CA VAL A 182 -15.27 -0.39 14.23
C VAL A 182 -15.37 0.15 12.81
N ASN A 183 -15.78 -0.72 11.89
CA ASN A 183 -16.02 -0.36 10.50
C ASN A 183 -17.50 -0.35 10.18
N SER A 184 -17.91 0.52 9.27
CA SER A 184 -19.25 0.54 8.74
C SER A 184 -19.26 0.29 7.24
N MET A 185 -20.14 -0.58 6.80
CA MET A 185 -20.48 -0.76 5.38
C MET A 185 -21.90 -0.22 5.16
N ALA A 186 -22.27 0.04 3.91
CA ALA A 186 -23.61 0.51 3.55
C ALA A 186 -24.77 -0.41 4.04
N ARG A 187 -24.47 -1.60 4.56
CA ARG A 187 -25.42 -2.60 5.03
C ARG A 187 -25.17 -3.14 6.44
N GLY A 188 -24.20 -2.59 7.20
CA GLY A 188 -23.93 -3.10 8.56
C GLY A 188 -22.73 -2.42 9.22
N ILE A 189 -22.60 -2.68 10.51
CA ILE A 189 -21.45 -2.28 11.32
C ILE A 189 -20.73 -3.55 11.74
N PHE A 190 -19.42 -3.59 11.55
CA PHE A 190 -18.57 -4.72 11.91
C PHE A 190 -17.48 -4.24 12.86
N SER A 191 -17.18 -5.00 13.90
CA SER A 191 -16.09 -4.75 14.82
C SER A 191 -14.93 -5.70 14.52
N ALA A 192 -13.73 -5.18 14.52
CA ALA A 192 -12.52 -5.97 14.53
C ALA A 192 -12.11 -6.19 15.99
N ASP A 193 -12.47 -7.33 16.54
CA ASP A 193 -12.06 -7.82 17.85
C ASP A 193 -11.60 -9.28 17.70
N TRP A 194 -10.35 -9.52 18.04
CA TRP A 194 -9.68 -10.81 17.81
C TRP A 194 -10.09 -11.91 18.79
N THR A 195 -10.70 -11.59 19.91
CA THR A 195 -10.94 -12.58 20.94
C THR A 195 -12.25 -13.34 20.81
N ASP A 196 -13.24 -12.82 20.09
CA ASP A 196 -14.57 -13.43 19.99
C ASP A 196 -14.83 -14.21 18.69
N ALA A 197 -14.04 -13.98 17.62
CA ALA A 197 -14.25 -14.65 16.33
C ALA A 197 -13.94 -16.15 16.33
N TYR A 198 -13.31 -16.68 17.38
CA TYR A 198 -12.96 -18.10 17.52
C TYR A 198 -13.66 -18.82 18.69
N ARG A 199 -14.70 -18.24 19.28
CA ARG A 199 -15.44 -18.84 20.39
C ARG A 199 -16.87 -19.29 20.08
N THR A 200 -17.20 -19.49 18.81
CA THR A 200 -18.46 -20.17 18.44
C THR A 200 -18.19 -21.41 17.61
#